data_27b51e8947f90b68f66a7ba69eeaeebd
#
_entry.id   27b51e8947f90b68f66a7ba69eeaeebd
#
_cell.length_a   1.000
_cell.length_b   1.000
_cell.length_c   1.000
_cell.angle_alpha   90.00
_cell.angle_beta   90.00
_cell.angle_gamma   90.00
#
_symmetry.space_group_name_H-M   'P 1'
#
loop_
_entity.id
_entity.type
_entity.pdbx_description
1 polymer ?
#
loop_
_entity_poly.entity_id
_entity_poly.type
_entity_poly.pdbx_seq_one_letter_code
_entity_poly.pdbx_strand_id
1 'polypeptide(L)'
;MYIALYRGFNDQYKENMHKIEAVARMDTRKSKSLEKLSDICHACMYSDIEQQDKIAAWIKDQKKIEDSVNFFSLSFVNIVFGKYLILNREYHHFLGISGQLLGLNNLFSYILPQIYTYIYLAIANKETGETTKAHKFLKEAIKLAEPDRIYMPFVHNYSSISELMAETVISHDNKGFIRNVIKISKG
;
A
#
# COMPACT_ATOMS: atom_id res chain seq x y z
N MET A 1 -9.42 13.46 0.26
CA MET A 1 -9.42 12.71 -1.01
C MET A 1 -9.86 11.27 -0.80
N TYR A 2 -9.14 10.43 -0.08
CA TYR A 2 -9.54 9.05 0.25
C TYR A 2 -10.96 8.92 0.82
N ILE A 3 -11.29 9.72 1.84
CA ILE A 3 -12.63 9.70 2.47
C ILE A 3 -13.74 9.97 1.45
N ALA A 4 -13.52 10.88 0.51
CA ALA A 4 -14.51 11.19 -0.53
C ALA A 4 -14.72 10.00 -1.48
N LEU A 5 -13.63 9.31 -1.85
CA LEU A 5 -13.69 8.13 -2.71
C LEU A 5 -14.46 6.97 -2.04
N TYR A 6 -14.11 6.63 -0.79
CA TYR A 6 -14.75 5.55 -0.04
C TYR A 6 -16.21 5.81 0.32
N ARG A 7 -16.62 7.08 0.42
CA ARG A 7 -18.02 7.47 0.66
C ARG A 7 -18.82 7.68 -0.63
N GLY A 8 -18.24 7.40 -1.80
CA GLY A 8 -18.91 7.59 -3.09
C GLY A 8 -19.08 9.06 -3.50
N PHE A 9 -18.40 10.00 -2.84
CA PHE A 9 -18.43 11.43 -3.21
C PHE A 9 -17.50 11.72 -4.40
N ASN A 10 -17.83 11.13 -5.56
CA ASN A 10 -17.02 11.21 -6.77
C ASN A 10 -16.71 12.65 -7.22
N ASP A 11 -17.61 13.59 -7.00
CA ASP A 11 -17.41 14.99 -7.39
C ASP A 11 -16.40 15.70 -6.49
N GLN A 12 -16.45 15.48 -5.18
CA GLN A 12 -15.43 16.00 -4.26
C GLN A 12 -14.05 15.38 -4.53
N TYR A 13 -14.03 14.12 -4.90
CA TYR A 13 -12.82 13.45 -5.33
C TYR A 13 -12.22 14.13 -6.55
N LYS A 14 -13.01 14.30 -7.64
CA LYS A 14 -12.60 14.96 -8.87
C LYS A 14 -12.15 16.40 -8.62
N GLU A 15 -12.88 17.16 -7.82
CA GLU A 15 -12.51 18.53 -7.44
C GLU A 15 -11.15 18.60 -6.75
N ASN A 16 -10.89 17.72 -5.78
CA ASN A 16 -9.61 17.67 -5.10
C ASN A 16 -8.46 17.26 -6.04
N MET A 17 -8.72 16.36 -6.98
CA MET A 17 -7.75 15.99 -8.01
C MET A 17 -7.43 17.15 -8.94
N HIS A 18 -8.44 17.88 -9.43
CA HIS A 18 -8.23 19.08 -10.24
C HIS A 18 -7.42 20.15 -9.50
N LYS A 19 -7.60 20.30 -8.18
CA LYS A 19 -6.78 21.22 -7.36
C LYS A 19 -5.31 20.81 -7.33
N ILE A 20 -5.03 19.51 -7.16
CA ILE A 20 -3.66 18.97 -7.18
C ILE A 20 -3.02 19.19 -8.55
N GLU A 21 -3.72 18.89 -9.64
CA GLU A 21 -3.25 19.10 -11.00
C GLU A 21 -3.03 20.59 -11.31
N ALA A 22 -3.94 21.47 -10.86
CA ALA A 22 -3.80 22.91 -11.05
C ALA A 22 -2.54 23.45 -10.36
N VAL A 23 -2.26 23.03 -9.13
CA VAL A 23 -1.04 23.40 -8.40
C VAL A 23 0.21 22.85 -9.10
N ALA A 24 0.15 21.61 -9.62
CA ALA A 24 1.24 21.01 -10.37
C ALA A 24 1.59 21.79 -11.65
N ARG A 25 0.59 22.44 -12.29
CA ARG A 25 0.77 23.25 -13.52
C ARG A 25 1.24 24.67 -13.28
N MET A 26 1.11 25.22 -12.07
CA MET A 26 1.40 26.63 -11.77
C MET A 26 2.89 26.98 -11.69
N ASP A 27 3.78 26.01 -11.45
CA ASP A 27 5.22 26.29 -11.30
C ASP A 27 6.06 25.42 -12.25
N THR A 28 6.52 26.02 -13.32
CA THR A 28 7.32 25.33 -14.37
C THR A 28 8.65 24.75 -13.90
N ARG A 29 9.22 25.23 -12.79
CA ARG A 29 10.47 24.71 -12.20
C ARG A 29 10.23 23.55 -11.23
N LYS A 30 9.05 23.47 -10.61
CA LYS A 30 8.65 22.40 -9.72
C LYS A 30 7.72 21.39 -10.39
N SER A 31 7.34 21.59 -11.65
CA SER A 31 6.29 20.85 -12.34
C SER A 31 6.55 19.34 -12.36
N LYS A 32 7.77 18.90 -12.69
CA LYS A 32 8.10 17.46 -12.76
C LYS A 32 7.95 16.71 -11.42
N SER A 33 8.33 17.34 -10.30
CA SER A 33 8.19 16.72 -8.98
C SER A 33 6.74 16.69 -8.52
N LEU A 34 5.96 17.73 -8.84
CA LEU A 34 4.54 17.80 -8.52
C LEU A 34 3.70 16.87 -9.42
N GLU A 35 4.05 16.73 -10.70
CA GLU A 35 3.44 15.74 -11.60
C GLU A 35 3.64 14.33 -11.06
N LYS A 36 4.86 13.97 -10.64
CA LYS A 36 5.15 12.66 -10.04
C LYS A 36 4.40 12.44 -8.74
N LEU A 37 4.28 13.46 -7.90
CA LEU A 37 3.48 13.38 -6.68
C LEU A 37 2.00 13.16 -7.01
N SER A 38 1.47 13.84 -8.02
CA SER A 38 0.12 13.62 -8.53
C SER A 38 -0.06 12.18 -9.04
N ASP A 39 0.88 11.68 -9.83
CA ASP A 39 0.87 10.30 -10.32
C ASP A 39 0.85 9.27 -9.17
N ILE A 40 1.66 9.50 -8.12
CA ILE A 40 1.68 8.64 -6.93
C ILE A 40 0.33 8.67 -6.21
N CYS A 41 -0.27 9.85 -6.03
CA CYS A 41 -1.59 9.98 -5.41
C CYS A 41 -2.67 9.26 -6.22
N HIS A 42 -2.67 9.41 -7.54
CA HIS A 42 -3.57 8.69 -8.44
C HIS A 42 -3.35 7.17 -8.37
N ALA A 43 -2.08 6.75 -8.41
CA ALA A 43 -1.74 5.34 -8.37
C ALA A 43 -2.16 4.65 -7.06
N CYS A 44 -2.01 5.34 -5.90
CA CYS A 44 -2.56 4.85 -4.64
C CYS A 44 -4.06 4.56 -4.75
N MET A 45 -4.81 5.50 -5.33
CA MET A 45 -6.27 5.35 -5.43
C MET A 45 -6.70 4.33 -6.46
N TYR A 46 -6.08 4.34 -7.65
CA TYR A 46 -6.37 3.32 -8.66
C TYR A 46 -6.04 1.91 -8.18
N SER A 47 -5.00 1.77 -7.34
CA SER A 47 -4.69 0.48 -6.70
C SER A 47 -5.78 0.03 -5.74
N ASP A 48 -6.38 0.95 -4.97
CA ASP A 48 -7.42 0.62 -3.99
C ASP A 48 -8.77 0.29 -4.63
N ILE A 49 -9.04 0.82 -5.84
CA ILE A 49 -10.24 0.50 -6.62
C ILE A 49 -9.97 -0.50 -7.76
N GLU A 50 -8.82 -1.17 -7.73
CA GLU A 50 -8.41 -2.22 -8.66
C GLU A 50 -8.40 -1.79 -10.14
N GLN A 51 -8.05 -0.52 -10.42
CA GLN A 51 -7.91 0.04 -11.78
C GLN A 51 -6.43 0.20 -12.16
N GLN A 52 -5.67 -0.90 -12.16
CA GLN A 52 -4.23 -0.91 -12.37
C GLN A 52 -3.79 -0.40 -13.75
N ASP A 53 -4.66 -0.49 -14.76
CA ASP A 53 -4.45 0.02 -16.11
C ASP A 53 -4.19 1.53 -16.11
N LYS A 54 -4.81 2.27 -15.19
CA LYS A 54 -4.70 3.72 -15.05
C LYS A 54 -3.46 4.21 -14.28
N ILE A 55 -2.71 3.31 -13.66
CA ILE A 55 -1.46 3.64 -12.98
C ILE A 55 -0.41 4.07 -14.01
N ALA A 56 0.27 5.18 -13.75
CA ALA A 56 1.33 5.71 -14.62
C ALA A 56 2.43 4.66 -14.89
N ALA A 57 2.88 4.57 -16.14
CA ALA A 57 3.80 3.51 -16.59
C ALA A 57 5.13 3.48 -15.84
N TRP A 58 5.62 4.62 -15.34
CA TRP A 58 6.87 4.68 -14.60
C TRP A 58 6.76 4.07 -13.19
N ILE A 59 5.54 4.00 -12.59
CA ILE A 59 5.28 3.36 -11.28
C ILE A 59 5.17 1.83 -11.41
N LYS A 60 5.01 1.32 -12.62
CA LYS A 60 4.92 -0.13 -12.90
C LYS A 60 6.29 -0.78 -13.14
N ASP A 61 7.38 -0.02 -13.02
CA ASP A 61 8.74 -0.45 -13.35
C ASP A 61 9.71 0.04 -12.27
N GLN A 62 10.34 -0.90 -11.54
CA GLN A 62 11.22 -0.59 -10.41
C GLN A 62 12.35 0.35 -10.81
N LYS A 63 13.01 0.11 -11.94
CA LYS A 63 14.12 0.96 -12.41
C LYS A 63 13.67 2.38 -12.70
N LYS A 64 12.51 2.54 -13.33
CA LYS A 64 11.94 3.87 -13.59
C LYS A 64 11.53 4.59 -12.31
N ILE A 65 11.09 3.86 -11.28
CA ILE A 65 10.84 4.43 -9.95
C ILE A 65 12.13 4.98 -9.36
N GLU A 66 13.21 4.18 -9.35
CA GLU A 66 14.52 4.57 -8.80
C GLU A 66 15.08 5.81 -9.52
N ASP A 67 14.96 5.87 -10.86
CA ASP A 67 15.39 7.02 -11.67
C ASP A 67 14.48 8.26 -11.52
N SER A 68 13.29 8.08 -10.98
CA SER A 68 12.23 9.11 -11.03
C SER A 68 12.03 9.87 -9.73
N VAL A 69 12.34 9.28 -8.60
CA VAL A 69 12.10 9.87 -7.29
C VAL A 69 13.39 9.93 -6.46
N ASN A 70 13.41 10.84 -5.49
CA ASN A 70 14.54 10.88 -4.56
C ASN A 70 14.51 9.66 -3.61
N PHE A 71 15.67 9.33 -3.09
CA PHE A 71 15.89 8.17 -2.23
C PHE A 71 14.93 8.10 -1.02
N PHE A 72 14.63 9.24 -0.40
CA PHE A 72 13.72 9.30 0.77
C PHE A 72 12.27 8.97 0.43
N SER A 73 11.86 9.21 -0.82
CA SER A 73 10.49 8.94 -1.29
C SER A 73 10.28 7.51 -1.76
N LEU A 74 11.35 6.76 -2.04
CA LEU A 74 11.28 5.41 -2.59
C LEU A 74 10.40 4.47 -1.77
N SER A 75 10.52 4.50 -0.44
CA SER A 75 9.72 3.64 0.45
C SER A 75 8.21 3.83 0.26
N PHE A 76 7.77 5.07 0.03
CA PHE A 76 6.35 5.38 -0.15
C PHE A 76 5.85 5.02 -1.55
N VAL A 77 6.65 5.25 -2.60
CA VAL A 77 6.30 4.82 -3.96
C VAL A 77 6.25 3.30 -4.04
N ASN A 78 7.13 2.62 -3.34
CA ASN A 78 7.18 1.16 -3.28
C ASN A 78 5.95 0.53 -2.61
N ILE A 79 5.18 1.27 -1.78
CA ILE A 79 3.86 0.80 -1.32
C ILE A 79 2.95 0.58 -2.53
N VAL A 80 2.90 1.55 -3.44
CA VAL A 80 2.05 1.49 -4.64
C VAL A 80 2.54 0.43 -5.62
N PHE A 81 3.85 0.37 -5.84
CA PHE A 81 4.46 -0.63 -6.71
C PHE A 81 4.22 -2.06 -6.18
N GLY A 82 4.40 -2.27 -4.87
CA GLY A 82 4.08 -3.55 -4.23
C GLY A 82 2.62 -3.92 -4.40
N LYS A 83 1.68 -2.98 -4.20
CA LYS A 83 0.25 -3.22 -4.46
C LYS A 83 -0.01 -3.57 -5.92
N TYR A 84 0.61 -2.87 -6.86
CA TYR A 84 0.52 -3.17 -8.29
C TYR A 84 0.94 -4.62 -8.58
N LEU A 85 2.08 -5.08 -8.06
CA LEU A 85 2.55 -6.47 -8.25
C LEU A 85 1.57 -7.49 -7.66
N ILE A 86 1.04 -7.24 -6.47
CA ILE A 86 0.05 -8.12 -5.81
C ILE A 86 -1.24 -8.21 -6.65
N LEU A 87 -1.78 -7.09 -7.13
CA LEU A 87 -3.01 -7.08 -7.93
C LEU A 87 -2.83 -7.77 -9.30
N ASN A 88 -1.62 -7.71 -9.86
CA ASN A 88 -1.28 -8.42 -11.10
C ASN A 88 -0.83 -9.88 -10.88
N ARG A 89 -0.89 -10.38 -9.64
CA ARG A 89 -0.47 -11.73 -9.26
C ARG A 89 1.02 -12.01 -9.53
N GLU A 90 1.84 -10.97 -9.58
CA GLU A 90 3.30 -11.06 -9.74
C GLU A 90 3.99 -11.37 -8.40
N TYR A 91 3.49 -12.41 -7.70
CA TYR A 91 3.92 -12.75 -6.33
C TYR A 91 5.40 -13.08 -6.23
N HIS A 92 5.94 -13.86 -7.16
CA HIS A 92 7.37 -14.21 -7.18
C HIS A 92 8.26 -13.00 -7.40
N HIS A 93 7.84 -12.06 -8.25
CA HIS A 93 8.55 -10.80 -8.45
C HIS A 93 8.57 -10.00 -7.15
N PHE A 94 7.41 -9.83 -6.50
CA PHE A 94 7.33 -9.14 -5.21
C PHE A 94 8.21 -9.80 -4.14
N LEU A 95 8.17 -11.14 -4.02
CA LEU A 95 9.02 -11.88 -3.08
C LEU A 95 10.51 -11.64 -3.34
N GLY A 96 10.92 -11.58 -4.62
CA GLY A 96 12.30 -11.32 -5.01
C GLY A 96 12.85 -9.96 -4.57
N ILE A 97 12.02 -8.91 -4.60
CA ILE A 97 12.43 -7.55 -4.24
C ILE A 97 12.15 -7.19 -2.77
N SER A 98 11.34 -7.98 -2.08
CA SER A 98 10.83 -7.64 -0.72
C SER A 98 11.93 -7.41 0.31
N GLY A 99 13.05 -8.13 0.20
CA GLY A 99 14.21 -7.94 1.08
C GLY A 99 14.84 -6.55 0.94
N GLN A 100 14.94 -6.03 -0.30
CA GLN A 100 15.41 -4.67 -0.56
C GLN A 100 14.45 -3.62 0.00
N LEU A 101 13.13 -3.84 -0.18
CA LEU A 101 12.09 -2.95 0.34
C LEU A 101 12.14 -2.86 1.86
N LEU A 102 12.25 -3.99 2.55
CA LEU A 102 12.40 -4.01 4.01
C LEU A 102 13.70 -3.36 4.47
N GLY A 103 14.81 -3.60 3.78
CA GLY A 103 16.10 -2.97 4.06
C GLY A 103 16.02 -1.45 3.98
N LEU A 104 15.41 -0.91 2.94
CA LEU A 104 15.19 0.52 2.75
C LEU A 104 14.28 1.10 3.86
N ASN A 105 13.18 0.43 4.16
CA ASN A 105 12.24 0.86 5.19
C ASN A 105 12.88 0.87 6.58
N ASN A 106 13.72 -0.12 6.90
CA ASN A 106 14.46 -0.20 8.16
C ASN A 106 15.49 0.92 8.28
N LEU A 107 16.19 1.26 7.21
CA LEU A 107 17.20 2.32 7.19
C LEU A 107 16.62 3.67 7.64
N PHE A 108 15.39 3.96 7.26
CA PHE A 108 14.70 5.20 7.61
C PHE A 108 13.72 5.06 8.79
N SER A 109 13.59 3.88 9.37
CA SER A 109 12.59 3.58 10.40
C SER A 109 11.15 3.93 9.96
N TYR A 110 10.82 3.74 8.68
CA TYR A 110 9.50 4.04 8.13
C TYR A 110 8.50 2.93 8.45
N ILE A 111 7.74 3.09 9.52
CA ILE A 111 6.79 2.10 10.04
C ILE A 111 5.68 1.80 8.99
N LEU A 112 5.09 2.82 8.38
CA LEU A 112 3.97 2.64 7.45
C LEU A 112 4.35 1.81 6.20
N PRO A 113 5.46 2.11 5.48
CA PRO A 113 5.93 1.24 4.40
C PRO A 113 6.29 -0.18 4.85
N GLN A 114 6.82 -0.36 6.06
CA GLN A 114 7.09 -1.70 6.61
C GLN A 114 5.80 -2.51 6.78
N ILE A 115 4.76 -1.91 7.36
CA ILE A 115 3.45 -2.55 7.54
C ILE A 115 2.89 -3.03 6.19
N TYR A 116 2.87 -2.16 5.17
CA TYR A 116 2.40 -2.54 3.84
C TYR A 116 3.26 -3.66 3.23
N THR A 117 4.59 -3.59 3.34
CA THR A 117 5.49 -4.62 2.82
C THR A 117 5.23 -5.97 3.48
N TYR A 118 5.01 -6.02 4.81
CA TYR A 118 4.66 -7.25 5.50
C TYR A 118 3.28 -7.79 5.12
N ILE A 119 2.28 -6.92 4.89
CA ILE A 119 0.96 -7.35 4.39
C ILE A 119 1.10 -7.98 3.00
N TYR A 120 1.84 -7.35 2.08
CA TYR A 120 2.06 -7.89 0.75
C TYR A 120 2.87 -9.19 0.77
N LEU A 121 3.86 -9.33 1.69
CA LEU A 121 4.55 -10.58 1.95
C LEU A 121 3.59 -11.67 2.44
N ALA A 122 2.65 -11.33 3.32
CA ALA A 122 1.64 -12.28 3.78
C ALA A 122 0.75 -12.75 2.62
N ILE A 123 0.28 -11.83 1.77
CA ILE A 123 -0.53 -12.16 0.59
C ILE A 123 0.28 -13.02 -0.38
N ALA A 124 1.48 -12.59 -0.78
CA ALA A 124 2.30 -13.31 -1.76
C ALA A 124 2.66 -14.73 -1.30
N ASN A 125 3.01 -14.91 0.00
CA ASN A 125 3.29 -16.23 0.54
C ASN A 125 2.03 -17.11 0.62
N LYS A 126 0.86 -16.55 0.96
CA LYS A 126 -0.42 -17.29 0.92
C LYS A 126 -0.69 -17.81 -0.50
N GLU A 127 -0.61 -16.94 -1.49
CA GLU A 127 -0.92 -17.27 -2.88
C GLU A 127 0.10 -18.24 -3.53
N THR A 128 1.32 -18.30 -2.98
CA THR A 128 2.36 -19.27 -3.40
C THR A 128 2.38 -20.55 -2.55
N GLY A 129 1.40 -20.75 -1.65
CA GLY A 129 1.26 -21.97 -0.86
C GLY A 129 2.06 -22.00 0.45
N GLU A 130 2.79 -20.94 0.77
CA GLU A 130 3.65 -20.84 1.96
C GLU A 130 2.87 -20.27 3.19
N THR A 131 1.79 -20.95 3.58
CA THR A 131 0.83 -20.46 4.61
C THR A 131 1.51 -20.11 5.94
N THR A 132 2.47 -20.90 6.39
CA THR A 132 3.21 -20.62 7.64
C THR A 132 3.95 -19.29 7.58
N LYS A 133 4.59 -18.99 6.45
CA LYS A 133 5.27 -17.71 6.23
C LYS A 133 4.26 -16.56 6.13
N ALA A 134 3.12 -16.80 5.48
CA ALA A 134 2.04 -15.81 5.38
C ALA A 134 1.56 -15.35 6.76
N HIS A 135 1.28 -16.29 7.66
CA HIS A 135 0.90 -15.98 9.05
C HIS A 135 2.00 -15.24 9.82
N LYS A 136 3.26 -15.65 9.63
CA LYS A 136 4.40 -14.96 10.26
C LYS A 136 4.44 -13.50 9.85
N PHE A 137 4.36 -13.20 8.56
CA PHE A 137 4.43 -11.83 8.06
C PHE A 137 3.21 -11.00 8.45
N LEU A 138 2.01 -11.58 8.47
CA LEU A 138 0.83 -10.88 8.96
C LEU A 138 0.97 -10.50 10.44
N LYS A 139 1.52 -11.38 11.28
CA LYS A 139 1.80 -11.08 12.68
C LYS A 139 2.81 -9.94 12.85
N GLU A 140 3.88 -9.90 12.04
CA GLU A 140 4.84 -8.79 12.07
C GLU A 140 4.16 -7.46 11.68
N ALA A 141 3.29 -7.46 10.65
CA ALA A 141 2.53 -6.28 10.29
C ALA A 141 1.64 -5.79 11.44
N ILE A 142 0.90 -6.70 12.08
CA ILE A 142 0.03 -6.38 13.23
C ILE A 142 0.84 -5.82 14.40
N LYS A 143 1.96 -6.46 14.74
CA LYS A 143 2.85 -6.03 15.82
C LYS A 143 3.33 -4.58 15.64
N LEU A 144 3.65 -4.18 14.41
CA LEU A 144 4.07 -2.82 14.11
C LEU A 144 2.89 -1.83 14.14
N ALA A 145 1.70 -2.26 13.73
CA ALA A 145 0.55 -1.38 13.56
C ALA A 145 -0.26 -1.16 14.86
N GLU A 146 -0.29 -2.16 15.75
CA GLU A 146 -1.16 -2.19 16.92
C GLU A 146 -0.89 -1.05 17.92
N PRO A 147 0.37 -0.71 18.28
CA PRO A 147 0.65 0.36 19.26
C PRO A 147 0.04 1.70 18.87
N ASP A 148 0.12 2.05 17.57
CA ASP A 148 -0.35 3.32 17.03
C ASP A 148 -1.74 3.21 16.38
N ARG A 149 -2.39 2.04 16.47
CA ARG A 149 -3.72 1.77 15.90
C ARG A 149 -3.80 2.07 14.39
N ILE A 150 -2.77 1.68 13.64
CA ILE A 150 -2.69 1.90 12.19
C ILE A 150 -3.53 0.83 11.46
N TYR A 151 -4.83 1.05 11.32
CA TYR A 151 -5.77 0.08 10.74
C TYR A 151 -5.81 0.10 9.21
N MET A 152 -5.62 1.26 8.57
CA MET A 152 -5.90 1.45 7.15
C MET A 152 -5.13 0.52 6.20
N PRO A 153 -3.84 0.17 6.40
CA PRO A 153 -3.16 -0.80 5.55
C PRO A 153 -3.86 -2.16 5.47
N PHE A 154 -4.45 -2.60 6.59
CA PHE A 154 -5.21 -3.86 6.66
C PHE A 154 -6.58 -3.73 6.02
N VAL A 155 -7.25 -2.58 6.18
CA VAL A 155 -8.56 -2.29 5.56
C VAL A 155 -8.43 -2.28 4.04
N HIS A 156 -7.40 -1.59 3.48
CA HIS A 156 -7.13 -1.52 2.04
C HIS A 156 -6.79 -2.88 1.39
N ASN A 157 -6.39 -3.86 2.20
CA ASN A 157 -6.01 -5.19 1.74
C ASN A 157 -6.91 -6.29 2.32
N TYR A 158 -8.04 -5.90 2.95
CA TYR A 158 -8.86 -6.82 3.71
C TYR A 158 -9.37 -8.02 2.88
N SER A 159 -9.78 -7.80 1.65
CA SER A 159 -10.23 -8.87 0.74
C SER A 159 -9.21 -9.99 0.59
N SER A 160 -7.92 -9.65 0.54
CA SER A 160 -6.83 -10.62 0.33
C SER A 160 -6.34 -11.28 1.63
N ILE A 161 -6.52 -10.63 2.80
CA ILE A 161 -5.99 -11.13 4.08
C ILE A 161 -7.06 -11.59 5.06
N SER A 162 -8.35 -11.50 4.72
CA SER A 162 -9.46 -11.79 5.65
C SER A 162 -9.41 -13.20 6.26
N GLU A 163 -9.08 -14.21 5.45
CA GLU A 163 -8.92 -15.60 5.91
C GLU A 163 -7.74 -15.73 6.87
N LEU A 164 -6.56 -15.21 6.50
CA LEU A 164 -5.37 -15.21 7.37
C LEU A 164 -5.63 -14.48 8.68
N MET A 165 -6.39 -13.37 8.65
CA MET A 165 -6.77 -12.65 9.85
C MET A 165 -7.70 -13.46 10.74
N ALA A 166 -8.69 -14.16 10.17
CA ALA A 166 -9.62 -15.02 10.92
C ALA A 166 -8.86 -16.15 11.65
N GLU A 167 -7.91 -16.79 10.99
CA GLU A 167 -7.06 -17.82 11.58
C GLU A 167 -6.12 -17.26 12.66
N THR A 168 -5.61 -16.03 12.47
CA THR A 168 -4.73 -15.35 13.42
C THR A 168 -5.45 -14.93 14.70
N VAL A 169 -6.76 -14.63 14.66
CA VAL A 169 -7.60 -14.32 15.86
C VAL A 169 -7.59 -15.45 16.90
N ILE A 170 -7.34 -16.67 16.48
CA ILE A 170 -7.28 -17.84 17.36
C ILE A 170 -6.08 -17.77 18.31
N SER A 171 -4.99 -17.10 17.94
CA SER A 171 -3.84 -16.83 18.80
C SER A 171 -4.05 -15.54 19.61
N HIS A 172 -4.07 -15.64 20.92
CA HIS A 172 -4.67 -14.78 21.94
C HIS A 172 -4.35 -13.27 22.01
N ASP A 173 -3.29 -12.73 21.40
CA ASP A 173 -2.77 -11.41 21.77
C ASP A 173 -3.35 -10.20 21.02
N ASN A 174 -3.87 -10.37 19.80
CA ASN A 174 -4.23 -9.24 18.90
C ASN A 174 -5.74 -9.13 18.59
N LYS A 175 -6.62 -9.75 19.39
CA LYS A 175 -8.08 -9.80 19.13
C LYS A 175 -8.73 -8.43 19.00
N GLY A 176 -8.30 -7.48 19.82
CA GLY A 176 -8.85 -6.11 19.80
C GLY A 176 -8.55 -5.38 18.50
N PHE A 177 -7.30 -5.43 18.05
CA PHE A 177 -6.85 -4.80 16.81
C PHE A 177 -7.58 -5.39 15.59
N ILE A 178 -7.60 -6.72 15.48
CA ILE A 178 -8.23 -7.43 14.36
C ILE A 178 -9.74 -7.15 14.30
N ARG A 179 -10.45 -7.14 15.45
CA ARG A 179 -11.87 -6.78 15.49
C ARG A 179 -12.13 -5.38 14.95
N ASN A 180 -11.28 -4.41 15.29
CA ASN A 180 -11.41 -3.05 14.79
C ASN A 180 -11.18 -2.98 13.27
N VAL A 181 -10.18 -3.68 12.74
CA VAL A 181 -9.98 -3.80 11.29
C VAL A 181 -11.22 -4.36 10.61
N ILE A 182 -11.77 -5.48 11.10
CA ILE A 182 -12.98 -6.11 10.55
C ILE A 182 -14.17 -5.14 10.59
N LYS A 183 -14.35 -4.44 11.71
CA LYS A 183 -15.45 -3.46 11.85
C LYS A 183 -15.35 -2.34 10.82
N ILE A 184 -14.14 -1.77 10.62
CA ILE A 184 -13.91 -0.68 9.68
C ILE A 184 -14.07 -1.18 8.23
N SER A 185 -13.65 -2.42 7.93
CA SER A 185 -13.73 -2.99 6.56
C SER A 185 -15.16 -3.32 6.13
N LYS A 186 -16.11 -3.44 7.06
CA LYS A 186 -17.52 -3.81 6.80
C LYS A 186 -18.49 -2.63 6.88
N GLY A 187 -18.06 -1.47 7.36
CA GLY A 187 -18.88 -0.26 7.51
C GLY A 187 -18.66 0.73 6.41
#